data_779ff2d4d4ced91edc206354cef43ef7
#
_entry.id   779ff2d4d4ced91edc206354cef43ef7
#
_cell.length_a   1.000
_cell.length_b   1.000
_cell.length_c   1.000
_cell.angle_alpha   90.00
_cell.angle_beta   90.00
_cell.angle_gamma   90.00
#
_symmetry.space_group_name_H-M   'P 1'
#
loop_
_entity.id
_entity.type
_entity.pdbx_description
1 polymer ?
#
loop_
_entity_poly.entity_id
_entity_poly.type
_entity_poly.pdbx_seq_one_letter_code
_entity_poly.pdbx_strand_id
1 'polypeptide(L)'
;MKNLLFIIAIFLLVLNAQAQNVGIGTTNPLARLHVPDSSILFSAAGDIPASPGNTPISGAGRRMMWYADKAAFRAGYVNGNQWDIYNIGNYSFASGVYTTASGYSSTAMGYGTTASGSTSTAMGYGTATSGSVSTAMGYSTTASGTISTAMGYSTTASGNYSTAMGSSTT
;
A
#
# COMPACT_ATOMS: atom_id res chain seq x y z
N MET A 1 -38.49 -22.76 -37.86
CA MET A 1 -38.79 -21.46 -37.22
C MET A 1 -38.79 -21.54 -35.68
N LYS A 2 -39.48 -22.51 -35.04
CA LYS A 2 -39.52 -22.65 -33.59
C LYS A 2 -38.13 -22.78 -32.93
N ASN A 3 -37.24 -23.62 -33.51
CA ASN A 3 -35.89 -23.86 -32.97
C ASN A 3 -34.97 -22.59 -33.11
N LEU A 4 -35.14 -21.78 -34.16
CA LEU A 4 -34.40 -20.55 -34.34
C LEU A 4 -34.79 -19.48 -33.32
N LEU A 5 -36.11 -19.39 -33.01
CA LEU A 5 -36.59 -18.48 -31.97
C LEU A 5 -36.07 -18.83 -30.59
N PHE A 6 -35.95 -20.15 -30.29
CA PHE A 6 -35.43 -20.62 -29.02
C PHE A 6 -33.92 -20.32 -28.86
N ILE A 7 -33.14 -20.48 -29.92
CA ILE A 7 -31.71 -20.16 -29.93
C ILE A 7 -31.50 -18.63 -29.77
N ILE A 8 -32.30 -17.80 -30.46
CA ILE A 8 -32.25 -16.34 -30.33
C ILE A 8 -32.64 -15.89 -28.91
N ALA A 9 -33.64 -16.53 -28.28
CA ALA A 9 -34.04 -16.21 -26.92
C ALA A 9 -32.95 -16.55 -25.90
N ILE A 10 -32.24 -17.68 -26.05
CA ILE A 10 -31.10 -18.04 -25.21
C ILE A 10 -29.94 -17.06 -25.41
N PHE A 11 -29.64 -16.66 -26.64
CA PHE A 11 -28.57 -15.70 -26.93
C PHE A 11 -28.86 -14.29 -26.38
N LEU A 12 -30.13 -13.85 -26.43
CA LEU A 12 -30.56 -12.59 -25.81
C LEU A 12 -30.53 -12.60 -24.28
N LEU A 13 -30.77 -13.76 -23.64
CA LEU A 13 -30.64 -13.89 -22.19
C LEU A 13 -29.19 -13.81 -21.71
N VAL A 14 -28.23 -14.29 -22.51
CA VAL A 14 -26.80 -14.24 -22.17
C VAL A 14 -26.21 -12.84 -22.35
N LEU A 15 -26.75 -12.03 -23.26
CA LEU A 15 -26.27 -10.67 -23.51
C LEU A 15 -26.62 -9.64 -22.42
N ASN A 16 -27.50 -9.97 -21.49
CA ASN A 16 -27.90 -9.11 -20.38
C ASN A 16 -27.31 -9.48 -19.03
N ALA A 17 -26.38 -10.44 -18.96
CA ALA A 17 -25.66 -10.77 -17.74
C ALA A 17 -24.61 -9.69 -17.44
N GLN A 18 -25.04 -8.50 -17.07
CA GLN A 18 -24.18 -7.49 -16.47
C GLN A 18 -23.90 -7.93 -15.03
N ALA A 19 -22.80 -8.62 -14.79
CA ALA A 19 -22.32 -8.88 -13.44
C ALA A 19 -21.97 -7.55 -12.77
N GLN A 20 -22.94 -6.95 -12.09
CA GLN A 20 -22.73 -5.68 -11.39
C GLN A 20 -21.86 -5.85 -10.16
N ASN A 21 -22.03 -6.99 -9.44
CA ASN A 21 -21.30 -7.34 -8.24
C ASN A 21 -20.90 -8.83 -8.27
N VAL A 22 -19.73 -9.15 -7.74
CA VAL A 22 -19.25 -10.52 -7.58
C VAL A 22 -19.36 -10.90 -6.11
N GLY A 23 -20.22 -11.89 -5.82
CA GLY A 23 -20.33 -12.52 -4.51
C GLY A 23 -19.62 -13.87 -4.51
N ILE A 24 -18.70 -14.10 -3.60
CA ILE A 24 -18.09 -15.41 -3.34
C ILE A 24 -18.64 -15.91 -2.02
N GLY A 25 -19.50 -16.93 -2.06
CA GLY A 25 -20.20 -17.43 -0.88
C GLY A 25 -21.47 -16.65 -0.51
N THR A 26 -21.93 -15.70 -1.36
CA THR A 26 -23.19 -14.95 -1.18
C THR A 26 -23.89 -14.70 -2.50
N THR A 27 -25.22 -14.76 -2.49
CA THR A 27 -26.10 -14.38 -3.61
C THR A 27 -26.58 -12.92 -3.52
N ASN A 28 -26.28 -12.22 -2.40
CA ASN A 28 -26.64 -10.82 -2.19
C ASN A 28 -25.40 -9.99 -1.85
N PRO A 29 -24.52 -9.70 -2.83
CA PRO A 29 -23.30 -8.95 -2.59
C PRO A 29 -23.58 -7.48 -2.27
N LEU A 30 -23.03 -6.99 -1.15
CA LEU A 30 -23.14 -5.61 -0.69
C LEU A 30 -22.09 -4.69 -1.30
N ALA A 31 -21.12 -5.23 -2.05
CA ALA A 31 -20.06 -4.50 -2.74
C ALA A 31 -19.78 -5.17 -4.10
N ARG A 32 -19.01 -4.51 -4.97
CA ARG A 32 -18.64 -5.07 -6.28
C ARG A 32 -17.88 -6.40 -6.18
N LEU A 33 -17.09 -6.59 -5.15
CA LEU A 33 -16.54 -7.88 -4.71
C LEU A 33 -16.91 -8.05 -3.24
N HIS A 34 -17.65 -9.11 -2.92
CA HIS A 34 -18.09 -9.44 -1.56
C HIS A 34 -17.81 -10.90 -1.26
N VAL A 35 -16.98 -11.12 -0.24
CA VAL A 35 -16.62 -12.47 0.27
C VAL A 35 -16.97 -12.49 1.76
N PRO A 36 -18.19 -12.90 2.15
CA PRO A 36 -18.55 -13.02 3.55
C PRO A 36 -18.03 -14.33 4.16
N ASP A 37 -17.76 -14.29 5.46
CA ASP A 37 -17.47 -15.47 6.30
C ASP A 37 -16.34 -16.38 5.77
N SER A 38 -15.37 -15.81 5.01
CA SER A 38 -14.26 -16.57 4.44
C SER A 38 -13.00 -15.73 4.33
N SER A 39 -11.84 -16.41 4.36
CA SER A 39 -10.54 -15.79 4.14
C SER A 39 -10.28 -15.55 2.66
N ILE A 40 -9.56 -14.46 2.36
CA ILE A 40 -9.05 -14.17 1.01
C ILE A 40 -7.53 -14.35 1.03
N LEU A 41 -7.01 -15.16 0.11
CA LEU A 41 -5.57 -15.36 -0.06
C LEU A 41 -5.10 -14.69 -1.37
N PHE A 42 -4.17 -13.79 -1.25
CA PHE A 42 -3.35 -13.28 -2.36
C PHE A 42 -1.92 -13.80 -2.16
N SER A 43 -1.41 -14.61 -3.06
CA SER A 43 -0.11 -15.27 -2.88
C SER A 43 0.75 -15.18 -4.14
N ALA A 44 2.05 -15.26 -3.92
CA ALA A 44 3.05 -15.53 -4.95
C ALA A 44 3.96 -16.66 -4.45
N ALA A 45 4.47 -17.48 -5.35
CA ALA A 45 5.35 -18.58 -5.00
C ALA A 45 6.82 -18.15 -5.07
N GLY A 46 7.65 -18.70 -4.19
CA GLY A 46 9.09 -18.48 -4.17
C GLY A 46 9.53 -17.15 -3.59
N ASP A 47 10.80 -16.84 -3.79
CA ASP A 47 11.42 -15.59 -3.35
C ASP A 47 11.04 -14.41 -4.25
N ILE A 48 11.27 -13.20 -3.76
CA ILE A 48 11.13 -11.98 -4.58
C ILE A 48 12.08 -12.07 -5.78
N PRO A 49 11.59 -11.84 -7.01
CA PRO A 49 12.43 -11.90 -8.20
C PRO A 49 13.53 -10.81 -8.15
N ALA A 50 14.72 -11.15 -8.65
CA ALA A 50 15.83 -10.19 -8.73
C ALA A 50 15.50 -8.98 -9.61
N SER A 51 14.60 -9.14 -10.57
CA SER A 51 14.06 -8.07 -11.43
C SER A 51 12.54 -8.07 -11.33
N PRO A 52 11.97 -7.32 -10.40
CA PRO A 52 10.52 -7.18 -10.29
C PRO A 52 9.91 -6.62 -11.57
N GLY A 53 8.77 -7.18 -12.00
CA GLY A 53 7.98 -6.62 -13.09
C GLY A 53 7.33 -5.29 -12.71
N ASN A 54 6.53 -4.73 -13.62
CA ASN A 54 5.83 -3.49 -13.36
C ASN A 54 4.81 -3.64 -12.22
N THR A 55 4.58 -2.54 -11.48
CA THR A 55 3.48 -2.48 -10.52
C THR A 55 2.14 -2.70 -11.23
N PRO A 56 1.12 -3.26 -10.55
CA PRO A 56 -0.21 -3.44 -11.16
C PRO A 56 -0.80 -2.15 -11.74
N ILE A 57 -0.46 -1.01 -11.16
CA ILE A 57 -0.82 0.31 -11.66
C ILE A 57 0.18 1.36 -11.12
N SER A 58 0.62 2.28 -11.98
CA SER A 58 1.52 3.39 -11.65
C SER A 58 0.78 4.73 -11.59
N GLY A 59 1.46 5.78 -11.11
CA GLY A 59 0.98 7.16 -11.06
C GLY A 59 -0.03 7.44 -9.97
N ALA A 60 -0.74 8.57 -10.12
CA ALA A 60 -1.72 9.05 -9.14
C ALA A 60 -2.97 8.16 -9.06
N GLY A 61 -3.62 8.15 -7.90
CA GLY A 61 -4.91 7.47 -7.72
C GLY A 61 -5.16 6.94 -6.31
N ARG A 62 -6.44 6.58 -6.09
CA ARG A 62 -6.91 5.89 -4.88
C ARG A 62 -6.93 4.39 -5.15
N ARG A 63 -6.27 3.59 -4.28
CA ARG A 63 -6.19 2.14 -4.49
C ARG A 63 -5.81 1.38 -3.24
N MET A 64 -6.16 0.10 -3.24
CA MET A 64 -5.56 -0.93 -2.43
C MET A 64 -4.82 -1.87 -3.39
N MET A 65 -3.55 -2.15 -3.14
CA MET A 65 -2.68 -2.90 -4.04
C MET A 65 -1.78 -3.84 -3.25
N TRP A 66 -1.80 -5.12 -3.62
CA TRP A 66 -0.77 -6.09 -3.31
C TRP A 66 0.16 -6.21 -4.52
N TYR A 67 1.42 -5.86 -4.34
CA TYR A 67 2.45 -6.01 -5.37
C TYR A 67 3.31 -7.23 -5.06
N ALA A 68 2.98 -8.35 -5.68
CA ALA A 68 3.52 -9.67 -5.37
C ALA A 68 5.06 -9.73 -5.54
N ASP A 69 5.60 -9.17 -6.61
CA ASP A 69 7.03 -9.19 -6.92
C ASP A 69 7.91 -8.47 -5.90
N LYS A 70 7.32 -7.68 -5.02
CA LYS A 70 8.02 -7.04 -3.90
C LYS A 70 7.44 -7.40 -2.54
N ALA A 71 6.44 -8.29 -2.49
CA ALA A 71 5.67 -8.63 -1.31
C ALA A 71 5.23 -7.35 -0.54
N ALA A 72 4.76 -6.33 -1.30
CA ALA A 72 4.49 -5.01 -0.78
C ALA A 72 3.00 -4.68 -0.81
N PHE A 73 2.50 -4.01 0.23
CA PHE A 73 1.10 -3.62 0.34
C PHE A 73 0.93 -2.11 0.34
N ARG A 74 -0.08 -1.61 -0.35
CA ARG A 74 -0.44 -0.19 -0.47
C ARG A 74 -1.94 0.00 -0.31
N ALA A 75 -2.35 0.99 0.51
CA ALA A 75 -3.76 1.36 0.66
C ALA A 75 -3.92 2.87 0.87
N GLY A 76 -4.74 3.55 0.05
CA GLY A 76 -5.03 4.97 0.19
C GLY A 76 -4.95 5.76 -1.11
N TYR A 77 -4.34 6.95 -1.07
CA TYR A 77 -4.27 7.87 -2.19
C TYR A 77 -2.87 8.45 -2.39
N VAL A 78 -2.43 8.54 -3.65
CA VAL A 78 -1.22 9.25 -4.07
C VAL A 78 -1.51 10.18 -5.25
N ASN A 79 -0.79 11.28 -5.34
CA ASN A 79 -0.94 12.28 -6.42
C ASN A 79 0.17 12.22 -7.47
N GLY A 80 1.10 11.30 -7.34
CA GLY A 80 2.25 11.14 -8.23
C GLY A 80 2.79 9.71 -8.20
N ASN A 81 4.09 9.59 -8.19
CA ASN A 81 4.83 8.34 -8.35
C ASN A 81 5.20 7.62 -7.04
N GLN A 82 4.63 8.02 -5.90
CA GLN A 82 4.98 7.46 -4.59
C GLN A 82 4.82 5.92 -4.52
N TRP A 83 3.92 5.35 -5.33
CA TRP A 83 3.68 3.91 -5.42
C TRP A 83 4.06 3.32 -6.79
N ASP A 84 4.99 3.94 -7.49
CA ASP A 84 5.61 3.37 -8.68
C ASP A 84 6.77 2.46 -8.29
N ILE A 85 7.20 1.60 -9.20
CA ILE A 85 8.15 0.50 -8.96
C ILE A 85 9.40 0.91 -8.16
N TYR A 86 9.97 2.10 -8.42
CA TYR A 86 11.19 2.57 -7.77
C TYR A 86 10.96 3.15 -6.37
N ASN A 87 9.71 3.48 -6.03
CA ASN A 87 9.32 4.04 -4.74
C ASN A 87 8.62 3.01 -3.84
N ILE A 88 8.62 1.75 -4.25
CA ILE A 88 8.14 0.63 -3.45
C ILE A 88 9.33 -0.21 -3.01
N GLY A 89 9.60 -0.25 -1.71
CA GLY A 89 10.59 -1.17 -1.12
C GLY A 89 10.09 -2.61 -1.08
N ASN A 90 10.99 -3.57 -1.12
CA ASN A 90 10.65 -4.96 -0.90
C ASN A 90 10.13 -5.16 0.53
N TYR A 91 9.10 -5.98 0.71
CA TYR A 91 8.42 -6.25 1.99
C TYR A 91 7.86 -5.02 2.69
N SER A 92 7.57 -3.93 1.93
CA SER A 92 7.18 -2.66 2.51
C SER A 92 5.67 -2.47 2.58
N PHE A 93 5.25 -1.67 3.55
CA PHE A 93 3.85 -1.31 3.78
C PHE A 93 3.65 0.20 3.71
N ALA A 94 2.68 0.70 2.94
CA ALA A 94 2.27 2.09 3.01
C ALA A 94 0.75 2.23 3.00
N SER A 95 0.24 3.04 3.95
CA SER A 95 -1.20 3.32 4.06
C SER A 95 -1.46 4.78 4.39
N GLY A 96 -2.42 5.39 3.69
CA GLY A 96 -2.83 6.77 3.89
C GLY A 96 -2.74 7.63 2.65
N VAL A 97 -2.37 8.90 2.81
CA VAL A 97 -2.34 9.89 1.73
C VAL A 97 -0.90 10.35 1.47
N TYR A 98 -0.43 10.27 0.21
CA TYR A 98 0.93 10.66 -0.21
C TYR A 98 2.06 9.94 0.53
N THR A 99 1.84 8.71 0.97
CA THR A 99 2.82 7.92 1.71
C THR A 99 3.82 7.25 0.77
N THR A 100 5.10 7.20 1.17
CA THR A 100 6.16 6.51 0.42
C THR A 100 6.92 5.57 1.35
N ALA A 101 6.94 4.28 1.06
CA ALA A 101 7.73 3.26 1.77
C ALA A 101 8.70 2.61 0.77
N SER A 102 9.84 3.26 0.54
CA SER A 102 10.84 2.84 -0.45
C SER A 102 11.99 2.04 0.15
N GLY A 103 12.15 2.06 1.47
CA GLY A 103 13.12 1.23 2.14
C GLY A 103 12.74 -0.26 2.18
N TYR A 104 13.73 -1.14 2.25
CA TYR A 104 13.51 -2.57 2.48
C TYR A 104 12.80 -2.80 3.83
N SER A 105 11.73 -3.58 3.87
CA SER A 105 10.89 -3.82 5.06
C SER A 105 10.43 -2.54 5.76
N SER A 106 10.22 -1.43 5.03
CA SER A 106 9.82 -0.15 5.61
C SER A 106 8.31 -0.01 5.74
N THR A 107 7.88 0.82 6.68
CA THR A 107 6.47 1.13 6.94
C THR A 107 6.22 2.64 6.91
N ALA A 108 5.26 3.12 6.09
CA ALA A 108 4.85 4.52 6.03
C ALA A 108 3.33 4.63 6.20
N MET A 109 2.87 5.33 7.25
CA MET A 109 1.44 5.48 7.53
C MET A 109 1.05 6.92 7.88
N GLY A 110 -0.08 7.39 7.32
CA GLY A 110 -0.65 8.70 7.62
C GLY A 110 -0.69 9.62 6.42
N TYR A 111 -0.23 10.87 6.56
CA TYR A 111 -0.27 11.88 5.52
C TYR A 111 1.15 12.39 5.19
N GLY A 112 1.59 12.30 3.95
CA GLY A 112 2.88 12.79 3.48
C GLY A 112 4.09 12.14 4.16
N THR A 113 3.96 10.89 4.63
CA THR A 113 5.03 10.18 5.34
C THR A 113 5.98 9.50 4.36
N THR A 114 7.27 9.50 4.68
CA THR A 114 8.32 8.87 3.87
C THR A 114 9.21 7.96 4.72
N ALA A 115 9.20 6.67 4.42
CA ALA A 115 10.09 5.68 5.03
C ALA A 115 11.06 5.14 3.96
N SER A 116 12.26 5.73 3.88
CA SER A 116 13.28 5.38 2.89
C SER A 116 14.45 4.57 3.46
N GLY A 117 14.65 4.60 4.77
CA GLY A 117 15.62 3.75 5.44
C GLY A 117 15.20 2.27 5.44
N SER A 118 16.16 1.37 5.40
CA SER A 118 15.88 -0.06 5.56
C SER A 118 15.30 -0.34 6.95
N THR A 119 14.23 -1.13 7.02
CA THR A 119 13.51 -1.50 8.25
C THR A 119 13.05 -0.27 9.07
N SER A 120 12.73 0.82 8.38
CA SER A 120 12.32 2.07 9.03
C SER A 120 10.80 2.24 9.11
N THR A 121 10.35 3.03 10.08
CA THR A 121 8.92 3.29 10.30
C THR A 121 8.65 4.80 10.39
N ALA A 122 7.80 5.34 9.50
CA ALA A 122 7.34 6.72 9.51
C ALA A 122 5.82 6.77 9.68
N MET A 123 5.33 7.41 10.75
CA MET A 123 3.90 7.46 11.08
C MET A 123 3.46 8.85 11.50
N GLY A 124 2.31 9.34 10.98
CA GLY A 124 1.72 10.62 11.35
C GLY A 124 1.57 11.57 10.18
N TYR A 125 1.95 12.83 10.35
CA TYR A 125 1.86 13.87 9.34
C TYR A 125 3.25 14.42 8.97
N GLY A 126 3.64 14.32 7.70
CA GLY A 126 4.91 14.85 7.19
C GLY A 126 6.16 14.26 7.87
N THR A 127 6.08 13.03 8.38
CA THR A 127 7.22 12.38 9.02
C THR A 127 8.14 11.72 8.01
N ALA A 128 9.45 11.70 8.29
CA ALA A 128 10.45 11.11 7.41
C ALA A 128 11.47 10.25 8.16
N THR A 129 11.76 9.08 7.59
CA THR A 129 12.86 8.22 8.06
C THR A 129 13.79 7.88 6.91
N SER A 130 15.07 8.21 7.06
CA SER A 130 16.14 7.86 6.12
C SER A 130 17.21 6.98 6.75
N GLY A 131 17.33 7.02 8.06
CA GLY A 131 18.21 6.11 8.80
C GLY A 131 17.74 4.65 8.73
N SER A 132 18.68 3.73 8.67
CA SER A 132 18.36 2.30 8.80
C SER A 132 17.86 1.99 10.21
N VAL A 133 16.80 1.18 10.32
CA VAL A 133 16.16 0.79 11.60
C VAL A 133 15.69 2.02 12.39
N SER A 134 15.29 3.10 11.71
CA SER A 134 14.85 4.34 12.34
C SER A 134 13.33 4.44 12.46
N THR A 135 12.87 5.21 13.45
CA THR A 135 11.45 5.44 13.69
C THR A 135 11.15 6.93 13.83
N ALA A 136 10.19 7.45 13.03
CA ALA A 136 9.67 8.81 13.17
C ALA A 136 8.15 8.79 13.36
N MET A 137 7.65 9.41 14.43
CA MET A 137 6.22 9.43 14.75
C MET A 137 5.77 10.83 15.22
N GLY A 138 4.63 11.29 14.71
CA GLY A 138 4.02 12.56 15.10
C GLY A 138 3.81 13.52 13.95
N TYR A 139 4.15 14.80 14.14
CA TYR A 139 3.99 15.86 13.15
C TYR A 139 5.36 16.43 12.73
N SER A 140 5.69 16.38 11.44
CA SER A 140 6.94 16.90 10.87
C SER A 140 8.21 16.39 11.59
N THR A 141 8.24 15.13 11.99
CA THR A 141 9.41 14.53 12.65
C THR A 141 10.33 13.87 11.64
N THR A 142 11.64 13.87 11.92
CA THR A 142 12.67 13.31 11.06
C THR A 142 13.63 12.43 11.86
N ALA A 143 13.78 11.16 11.46
CA ALA A 143 14.78 10.26 12.01
C ALA A 143 15.75 9.84 10.89
N SER A 144 16.91 10.50 10.83
CA SER A 144 17.94 10.31 9.79
C SER A 144 19.16 9.52 10.24
N GLY A 145 19.40 9.43 11.54
CA GLY A 145 20.45 8.59 12.09
C GLY A 145 20.11 7.10 12.03
N THR A 146 21.10 6.24 11.91
CA THR A 146 20.92 4.79 12.01
C THR A 146 20.46 4.43 13.43
N ILE A 147 19.41 3.57 13.53
CA ILE A 147 18.81 3.16 14.83
C ILE A 147 18.38 4.41 15.64
N SER A 148 17.80 5.40 14.98
CA SER A 148 17.34 6.63 15.63
C SER A 148 15.83 6.65 15.81
N THR A 149 15.36 7.39 16.81
CA THR A 149 13.93 7.58 17.09
C THR A 149 13.61 9.06 17.26
N ALA A 150 12.65 9.58 16.47
CA ALA A 150 12.14 10.93 16.59
C ALA A 150 10.63 10.91 16.83
N MET A 151 10.15 11.52 17.93
CA MET A 151 8.73 11.50 18.29
C MET A 151 8.25 12.88 18.79
N GLY A 152 7.05 13.29 18.35
CA GLY A 152 6.40 14.50 18.80
C GLY A 152 6.11 15.50 17.68
N TYR A 153 6.42 16.77 17.90
CA TYR A 153 6.19 17.86 16.96
C TYR A 153 7.52 18.48 16.50
N SER A 154 7.78 18.47 15.21
CA SER A 154 9.00 19.06 14.58
C SER A 154 10.31 18.62 15.25
N THR A 155 10.41 17.32 15.59
CA THR A 155 11.61 16.75 16.21
C THR A 155 12.53 16.12 15.16
N THR A 156 13.83 16.16 15.41
CA THR A 156 14.86 15.58 14.52
C THR A 156 15.84 14.74 15.32
N ALA A 157 15.98 13.48 14.96
CA ALA A 157 17.02 12.57 15.49
C ALA A 157 18.02 12.27 14.35
N SER A 158 19.10 13.03 14.27
CA SER A 158 20.10 12.93 13.18
C SER A 158 21.32 12.09 13.53
N GLY A 159 21.65 11.97 14.82
CA GLY A 159 22.74 11.14 15.28
C GLY A 159 22.40 9.64 15.24
N ASN A 160 23.40 8.80 14.99
CA ASN A 160 23.22 7.36 15.13
C ASN A 160 22.90 7.01 16.60
N TYR A 161 22.00 6.06 16.81
CA TYR A 161 21.53 5.63 18.13
C TYR A 161 20.89 6.77 18.95
N SER A 162 20.42 7.84 18.30
CA SER A 162 19.85 8.99 18.99
C SER A 162 18.33 8.84 19.19
N THR A 163 17.85 9.50 20.22
CA THR A 163 16.42 9.63 20.49
C THR A 163 16.11 11.11 20.74
N ALA A 164 15.17 11.68 19.94
CA ALA A 164 14.63 13.01 20.12
C ALA A 164 13.12 12.93 20.35
N MET A 165 12.64 13.51 21.45
CA MET A 165 11.22 13.47 21.81
C MET A 165 10.74 14.83 22.31
N GLY A 166 9.47 15.16 22.02
CA GLY A 166 8.86 16.41 22.48
C GLY A 166 8.52 17.36 21.35
N SER A 167 8.77 18.64 21.54
CA SER A 167 8.50 19.68 20.55
C SER A 167 9.80 20.40 20.16
N SER A 168 10.10 20.44 18.86
CA SER A 168 11.27 21.14 18.30
C SER A 168 12.61 20.69 18.92
N THR A 169 12.75 19.39 19.22
CA THR A 169 13.99 18.79 19.73
C THR A 169 14.86 18.28 18.59
N THR A 170 16.17 18.35 18.75
CA THR A 170 17.17 17.82 17.81
C THR A 170 18.18 16.94 18.53
#